data_fe8de557d97281abbcb1db3811557cf7
#
_entry.id   fe8de557d97281abbcb1db3811557cf7
#
_cell.length_a   1.000
_cell.length_b   1.000
_cell.length_c   1.000
_cell.angle_alpha   90.00
_cell.angle_beta   90.00
_cell.angle_gamma   90.00
#
_symmetry.space_group_name_H-M   'P 1'
#
loop_
_entity.id
_entity.type
_entity.pdbx_description
1 polymer ?
#
loop_
_entity_poly.entity_id
_entity_poly.type
_entity_poly.pdbx_seq_one_letter_code
_entity_poly.pdbx_strand_id
1 'polypeptide(L)'
;KDFIPNKIEFLQSMTAAIIGEKQMTPVYISLIDRVGRLMYAQYEERLEKAKVDDSCLNPEMPTYTDFYDLMKAQEEQEAKAMAVAMEIYVNGTNNFFAKQSNVDLNNRFIVYETRDLPATMKSLSMQVILESTWQRVITNFKKGRRTYIWIDEFHMFLSSKFGREYIKKFIKRCRKYNGIVTL
;
A
#
# COMPACT_ATOMS: atom_id res chain seq x y z
N LYS A 1 -9.47 11.85 -8.64
CA LYS A 1 -10.24 10.74 -9.27
C LYS A 1 -9.56 9.37 -9.20
N ASP A 2 -8.23 9.29 -8.96
CA ASP A 2 -7.47 8.03 -9.06
C ASP A 2 -7.03 7.45 -7.68
N PHE A 3 -7.59 7.94 -6.57
CA PHE A 3 -7.15 7.53 -5.24
C PHE A 3 -7.46 6.05 -4.98
N ILE A 4 -8.72 5.65 -5.04
CA ILE A 4 -9.15 4.27 -4.76
C ILE A 4 -8.50 3.25 -5.72
N PRO A 5 -8.52 3.43 -7.06
CA PRO A 5 -7.83 2.49 -7.96
C PRO A 5 -6.36 2.30 -7.63
N ASN A 6 -5.64 3.36 -7.28
CA ASN A 6 -4.22 3.26 -6.92
C ASN A 6 -4.00 2.48 -5.62
N LYS A 7 -4.89 2.66 -4.64
CA LYS A 7 -4.85 1.91 -3.38
C LYS A 7 -5.17 0.43 -3.58
N ILE A 8 -6.12 0.12 -4.46
CA ILE A 8 -6.43 -1.27 -4.81
C ILE A 8 -5.24 -1.96 -5.50
N GLU A 9 -4.56 -1.28 -6.43
CA GLU A 9 -3.33 -1.81 -7.04
C GLU A 9 -2.24 -2.09 -6.00
N PHE A 10 -2.09 -1.21 -5.01
CA PHE A 10 -1.18 -1.43 -3.90
C PHE A 10 -1.58 -2.67 -3.08
N LEU A 11 -2.85 -2.81 -2.71
CA LEU A 11 -3.35 -3.99 -2.00
C LEU A 11 -3.14 -5.29 -2.79
N GLN A 12 -3.38 -5.27 -4.11
CA GLN A 12 -3.12 -6.42 -4.97
C GLN A 12 -1.64 -6.80 -4.98
N SER A 13 -0.74 -5.81 -5.09
CA SER A 13 0.69 -6.03 -5.09
C SER A 13 1.20 -6.57 -3.74
N MET A 14 0.71 -6.01 -2.63
CA MET A 14 1.02 -6.51 -1.29
C MET A 14 0.52 -7.93 -1.09
N THR A 15 -0.72 -8.21 -1.44
CA THR A 15 -1.30 -9.54 -1.30
C THR A 15 -0.56 -10.55 -2.16
N ALA A 16 -0.19 -10.20 -3.40
CA ALA A 16 0.63 -11.06 -4.26
C ALA A 16 2.01 -11.38 -3.66
N ALA A 17 2.61 -10.43 -2.95
CA ALA A 17 3.88 -10.65 -2.25
C ALA A 17 3.73 -11.60 -1.05
N ILE A 18 2.56 -11.63 -0.42
CA ILE A 18 2.25 -12.46 0.75
C ILE A 18 1.88 -13.89 0.32
N ILE A 19 0.88 -14.03 -0.55
CA ILE A 19 0.33 -15.35 -0.91
C ILE A 19 1.07 -16.02 -2.09
N GLY A 20 1.88 -15.25 -2.79
CA GLY A 20 2.56 -15.68 -4.02
C GLY A 20 1.76 -15.42 -5.29
N GLU A 21 2.45 -15.02 -6.34
CA GLU A 21 1.83 -14.64 -7.62
C GLU A 21 1.01 -15.75 -8.29
N LYS A 22 1.43 -17.01 -8.13
CA LYS A 22 0.73 -18.16 -8.73
C LYS A 22 -0.67 -18.34 -8.17
N GLN A 23 -0.92 -17.87 -6.96
CA GLN A 23 -2.22 -17.95 -6.30
C GLN A 23 -3.12 -16.75 -6.62
N MET A 24 -2.61 -15.71 -7.26
CA MET A 24 -3.36 -14.53 -7.66
C MET A 24 -4.28 -14.82 -8.84
N THR A 25 -5.32 -15.62 -8.59
CA THR A 25 -6.36 -15.92 -9.57
C THR A 25 -7.28 -14.72 -9.83
N PRO A 26 -8.07 -14.71 -10.92
CA PRO A 26 -9.09 -13.69 -11.15
C PRO A 26 -10.08 -13.53 -9.98
N VAL A 27 -10.37 -14.63 -9.27
CA VAL A 27 -11.24 -14.60 -8.07
C VAL A 27 -10.59 -13.78 -6.96
N TYR A 28 -9.33 -14.05 -6.64
CA TYR A 28 -8.59 -13.27 -5.63
C TYR A 28 -8.47 -11.79 -5.99
N ILE A 29 -8.18 -11.49 -7.25
CA ILE A 29 -8.12 -10.10 -7.73
C ILE A 29 -9.47 -9.40 -7.55
N SER A 30 -10.59 -10.06 -7.88
CA SER A 30 -11.94 -9.51 -7.70
C SER A 30 -12.31 -9.33 -6.23
N LEU A 31 -11.91 -10.24 -5.35
CA LEU A 31 -12.11 -10.12 -3.91
C LEU A 31 -11.35 -8.92 -3.33
N ILE A 32 -10.07 -8.77 -3.70
CA ILE A 32 -9.26 -7.63 -3.26
C ILE A 32 -9.86 -6.31 -3.74
N ASP A 33 -10.31 -6.24 -4.99
CA ASP A 33 -10.96 -5.05 -5.55
C ASP A 33 -12.24 -4.70 -4.79
N ARG A 34 -13.11 -5.68 -4.55
CA ARG A 34 -14.37 -5.49 -3.82
C ARG A 34 -14.13 -5.02 -2.39
N VAL A 35 -13.29 -5.72 -1.65
CA VAL A 35 -12.99 -5.40 -0.23
C VAL A 35 -12.25 -4.09 -0.11
N GLY A 36 -11.29 -3.84 -0.99
CA GLY A 36 -10.56 -2.57 -1.03
C GLY A 36 -11.47 -1.37 -1.32
N ARG A 37 -12.39 -1.49 -2.27
CA ARG A 37 -13.39 -0.43 -2.52
C ARG A 37 -14.29 -0.20 -1.33
N LEU A 38 -14.77 -1.27 -0.69
CA LEU A 38 -15.61 -1.15 0.50
C LEU A 38 -14.86 -0.40 1.63
N MET A 39 -13.63 -0.79 1.91
CA MET A 39 -12.79 -0.17 2.94
C MET A 39 -12.57 1.32 2.69
N TYR A 40 -12.16 1.69 1.48
CA TYR A 40 -11.88 3.10 1.16
C TYR A 40 -13.14 3.95 0.99
N ALA A 41 -14.27 3.38 0.54
CA ALA A 41 -15.57 4.07 0.53
C ALA A 41 -16.03 4.42 1.96
N GLN A 42 -15.87 3.50 2.90
CA GLN A 42 -16.16 3.79 4.33
C GLN A 42 -15.25 4.89 4.88
N TYR A 43 -13.97 4.90 4.49
CA TYR A 43 -13.04 5.96 4.88
C TYR A 43 -13.45 7.32 4.30
N GLU A 44 -13.76 7.39 3.00
CA GLU A 44 -14.20 8.64 2.34
C GLU A 44 -15.48 9.17 2.97
N GLU A 45 -16.45 8.31 3.29
CA GLU A 45 -17.68 8.70 3.99
C GLU A 45 -17.40 9.32 5.36
N ARG A 46 -16.50 8.71 6.15
CA ARG A 46 -16.07 9.25 7.45
C ARG A 46 -15.37 10.59 7.30
N LEU A 47 -14.51 10.71 6.27
CA LEU A 47 -13.79 11.94 5.98
C LEU A 47 -14.73 13.09 5.59
N GLU A 48 -15.76 12.82 4.79
CA GLU A 48 -16.78 13.83 4.45
C GLU A 48 -17.59 14.25 5.67
N LYS A 49 -17.98 13.31 6.54
CA LYS A 49 -18.65 13.64 7.80
C LYS A 49 -17.79 14.53 8.71
N ALA A 50 -16.50 14.24 8.82
CA ALA A 50 -15.58 15.03 9.63
C ALA A 50 -15.34 16.46 9.08
N LYS A 51 -15.54 16.69 7.78
CA LYS A 51 -15.45 18.03 7.19
C LYS A 51 -16.67 18.91 7.50
N VAL A 52 -17.81 18.28 7.75
CA VAL A 52 -19.09 18.98 8.03
C VAL A 52 -19.23 19.26 9.52
N ASP A 53 -18.66 18.43 10.37
CA ASP A 53 -18.74 18.52 11.82
C ASP A 53 -17.34 18.68 12.43
N ASP A 54 -17.00 19.91 12.82
CA ASP A 54 -15.70 20.27 13.44
C ASP A 54 -15.47 19.53 14.78
N SER A 55 -16.50 18.91 15.38
CA SER A 55 -16.35 18.07 16.58
C SER A 55 -15.83 16.67 16.26
N CYS A 56 -15.90 16.24 15.01
CA CYS A 56 -15.40 14.94 14.56
C CYS A 56 -13.91 15.01 14.27
N LEU A 57 -13.13 14.12 14.91
CA LEU A 57 -11.71 13.93 14.57
C LEU A 57 -11.60 13.41 13.13
N ASN A 58 -10.59 13.90 12.40
CA ASN A 58 -10.28 13.37 11.08
C ASN A 58 -10.03 11.86 11.18
N PRO A 59 -10.71 11.03 10.36
CA PRO A 59 -10.51 9.60 10.41
C PRO A 59 -9.09 9.22 9.99
N GLU A 60 -8.53 8.26 10.71
CA GLU A 60 -7.26 7.68 10.30
C GLU A 60 -7.39 6.90 8.99
N MET A 61 -6.33 6.92 8.19
CA MET A 61 -6.28 6.14 6.95
C MET A 61 -6.41 4.64 7.28
N PRO A 62 -7.22 3.87 6.52
CA PRO A 62 -7.31 2.43 6.73
C PRO A 62 -5.96 1.73 6.64
N THR A 63 -5.77 0.76 7.51
CA THR A 63 -4.57 -0.06 7.62
C THR A 63 -4.73 -1.39 6.90
N TYR A 64 -3.66 -2.17 6.85
CA TYR A 64 -3.73 -3.54 6.34
C TYR A 64 -4.51 -4.47 7.30
N THR A 65 -4.59 -4.13 8.59
CA THR A 65 -5.46 -4.80 9.56
C THR A 65 -6.93 -4.64 9.20
N ASP A 66 -7.37 -3.43 8.85
CA ASP A 66 -8.75 -3.18 8.44
C ASP A 66 -9.12 -3.96 7.17
N PHE A 67 -8.18 -4.05 6.23
CA PHE A 67 -8.35 -4.86 5.02
C PHE A 67 -8.48 -6.35 5.34
N TYR A 68 -7.64 -6.87 6.25
CA TYR A 68 -7.70 -8.25 6.72
C TYR A 68 -9.04 -8.57 7.39
N ASP A 69 -9.52 -7.70 8.28
CA ASP A 69 -10.76 -7.92 9.01
C ASP A 69 -11.96 -7.95 8.07
N LEU A 70 -12.00 -7.04 7.09
CA LEU A 70 -13.02 -7.04 6.05
C LEU A 70 -12.94 -8.26 5.14
N MET A 71 -11.73 -8.75 4.82
CA MET A 71 -11.53 -9.96 4.03
C MET A 71 -12.01 -11.20 4.79
N LYS A 72 -11.69 -11.28 6.07
CA LYS A 72 -12.13 -12.37 6.97
C LYS A 72 -13.64 -12.43 7.13
N ALA A 73 -14.32 -11.28 7.05
CA ALA A 73 -15.77 -11.17 7.17
C ALA A 73 -16.53 -11.62 5.90
N GLN A 74 -15.83 -11.89 4.78
CA GLN A 74 -16.47 -12.39 3.57
C GLN A 74 -16.89 -13.86 3.73
N GLU A 75 -17.93 -14.27 3.02
CA GLU A 75 -18.50 -15.62 3.13
C GLU A 75 -17.71 -16.64 2.29
N GLU A 76 -17.07 -16.20 1.22
CA GLU A 76 -16.38 -17.05 0.26
C GLU A 76 -15.17 -17.78 0.88
N GLN A 77 -14.99 -19.04 0.50
CA GLN A 77 -13.87 -19.85 0.98
C GLN A 77 -12.51 -19.28 0.57
N GLU A 78 -12.43 -18.68 -0.63
CA GLU A 78 -11.24 -18.05 -1.16
C GLU A 78 -10.85 -16.81 -0.32
N ALA A 79 -11.82 -16.04 0.14
CA ALA A 79 -11.58 -14.90 1.03
C ALA A 79 -11.05 -15.35 2.40
N LYS A 80 -11.63 -16.43 2.95
CA LYS A 80 -11.16 -17.04 4.19
C LYS A 80 -9.76 -17.61 4.06
N ALA A 81 -9.46 -18.29 2.96
CA ALA A 81 -8.12 -18.82 2.67
C ALA A 81 -7.09 -17.68 2.55
N MET A 82 -7.45 -16.58 1.89
CA MET A 82 -6.62 -15.40 1.79
C MET A 82 -6.38 -14.77 3.18
N ALA A 83 -7.42 -14.62 4.00
CA ALA A 83 -7.30 -14.11 5.36
C ALA A 83 -6.35 -14.96 6.21
N VAL A 84 -6.43 -16.29 6.13
CA VAL A 84 -5.49 -17.19 6.83
C VAL A 84 -4.04 -16.95 6.36
N ALA A 85 -3.80 -16.78 5.06
CA ALA A 85 -2.47 -16.51 4.54
C ALA A 85 -1.93 -15.12 4.98
N MET A 86 -2.80 -14.15 5.19
CA MET A 86 -2.45 -12.81 5.68
C MET A 86 -2.19 -12.76 7.19
N GLU A 87 -2.68 -13.72 7.96
CA GLU A 87 -2.71 -13.66 9.44
C GLU A 87 -1.33 -13.46 10.06
N ILE A 88 -0.29 -14.09 9.51
CA ILE A 88 1.09 -13.93 10.00
C ILE A 88 1.60 -12.48 9.86
N TYR A 89 1.08 -11.74 8.88
CA TYR A 89 1.46 -10.35 8.61
C TYR A 89 0.59 -9.32 9.32
N VAL A 90 -0.52 -9.75 9.94
CA VAL A 90 -1.43 -8.86 10.68
C VAL A 90 -1.33 -9.11 12.18
N ASN A 91 -1.50 -10.36 12.61
CA ASN A 91 -1.54 -10.78 14.01
C ASN A 91 -0.33 -11.61 14.44
N GLY A 92 0.48 -12.06 13.49
CA GLY A 92 1.62 -12.93 13.71
C GLY A 92 2.95 -12.19 13.88
N THR A 93 4.04 -12.92 13.71
CA THR A 93 5.41 -12.43 13.91
C THR A 93 5.88 -11.39 12.91
N ASN A 94 5.22 -11.28 11.76
CA ASN A 94 5.59 -10.38 10.66
C ASN A 94 4.65 -9.16 10.55
N ASN A 95 4.04 -8.71 11.63
CA ASN A 95 3.02 -7.66 11.65
C ASN A 95 3.55 -6.21 11.54
N PHE A 96 4.75 -6.03 11.02
CA PHE A 96 5.45 -4.73 11.00
C PHE A 96 4.72 -3.65 10.19
N PHE A 97 3.95 -4.03 9.16
CA PHE A 97 3.29 -3.11 8.23
C PHE A 97 1.76 -3.10 8.35
N ALA A 98 1.21 -3.77 9.35
CA ALA A 98 -0.24 -3.92 9.50
C ALA A 98 -0.92 -2.70 10.14
N LYS A 99 -0.16 -1.90 10.89
CA LYS A 99 -0.66 -0.81 11.73
C LYS A 99 -0.39 0.56 11.11
N GLN A 100 -0.93 1.61 11.73
CA GLN A 100 -0.59 3.00 11.40
C GLN A 100 0.92 3.24 11.49
N SER A 101 1.41 4.09 10.57
CA SER A 101 2.83 4.44 10.55
C SER A 101 3.18 5.28 11.79
N ASN A 102 4.26 4.89 12.46
CA ASN A 102 4.87 5.64 13.56
C ASN A 102 6.11 6.45 13.12
N VAL A 103 6.36 6.53 11.83
CA VAL A 103 7.54 7.22 11.27
C VAL A 103 7.17 8.66 10.93
N ASP A 104 7.96 9.62 11.43
CA ASP A 104 7.85 11.03 11.01
C ASP A 104 8.45 11.20 9.60
N LEU A 105 7.60 11.48 8.65
CA LEU A 105 7.96 11.71 7.25
C LEU A 105 8.08 13.21 6.89
N ASN A 106 8.13 14.13 7.86
CA ASN A 106 8.19 15.56 7.58
C ASN A 106 9.58 16.08 7.17
N ASN A 107 10.62 15.28 7.33
CA ASN A 107 11.99 15.64 6.99
C ASN A 107 12.19 15.83 5.47
N ARG A 108 13.07 16.75 5.07
CA ARG A 108 13.43 16.97 3.66
C ARG A 108 14.19 15.81 3.06
N PHE A 109 14.98 15.12 3.86
CA PHE A 109 15.79 13.96 3.47
C PHE A 109 15.37 12.76 4.30
N ILE A 110 14.99 11.68 3.64
CA ILE A 110 14.55 10.42 4.24
C ILE A 110 15.30 9.28 3.59
N VAL A 111 15.85 8.41 4.41
CA VAL A 111 16.50 7.16 3.97
C VAL A 111 15.73 6.01 4.59
N TYR A 112 15.33 5.06 3.75
CA TYR A 112 14.75 3.79 4.18
C TYR A 112 15.83 2.71 4.06
N GLU A 113 16.27 2.19 5.17
CA GLU A 113 17.20 1.08 5.20
C GLU A 113 16.44 -0.24 5.37
N THR A 114 16.74 -1.20 4.48
CA THR A 114 16.06 -2.51 4.46
C THR A 114 17.03 -3.68 4.67
N ARG A 115 18.28 -3.39 5.02
CA ARG A 115 19.36 -4.38 5.13
C ARG A 115 19.02 -5.48 6.15
N ASP A 116 18.55 -5.08 7.31
CA ASP A 116 18.28 -5.97 8.45
C ASP A 116 16.92 -6.66 8.39
N LEU A 117 16.13 -6.39 7.35
CA LEU A 117 14.84 -7.05 7.18
C LEU A 117 15.02 -8.49 6.70
N PRO A 118 14.23 -9.44 7.24
CA PRO A 118 14.19 -10.80 6.72
C PRO A 118 13.92 -10.81 5.20
N ALA A 119 14.50 -11.75 4.48
CA ALA A 119 14.36 -11.85 3.02
C ALA A 119 12.86 -11.92 2.58
N THR A 120 12.04 -12.60 3.38
CA THR A 120 10.58 -12.71 3.17
C THR A 120 9.85 -11.38 3.29
N MET A 121 10.41 -10.43 4.04
CA MET A 121 9.82 -9.11 4.29
C MET A 121 10.32 -8.04 3.31
N LYS A 122 11.47 -8.28 2.64
CA LYS A 122 12.08 -7.27 1.74
C LYS A 122 11.13 -6.84 0.62
N SER A 123 10.51 -7.79 -0.08
CA SER A 123 9.56 -7.47 -1.16
C SER A 123 8.36 -6.68 -0.68
N LEU A 124 7.83 -7.01 0.49
CA LEU A 124 6.70 -6.33 1.10
C LEU A 124 7.07 -4.91 1.55
N SER A 125 8.21 -4.76 2.25
CA SER A 125 8.70 -3.47 2.72
C SER A 125 8.96 -2.50 1.57
N MET A 126 9.52 -2.96 0.47
CA MET A 126 9.76 -2.14 -0.71
C MET A 126 8.45 -1.56 -1.28
N GLN A 127 7.37 -2.32 -1.28
CA GLN A 127 6.07 -1.83 -1.75
C GLN A 127 5.47 -0.79 -0.80
N VAL A 128 5.58 -1.02 0.51
CA VAL A 128 5.14 -0.05 1.54
C VAL A 128 5.94 1.26 1.44
N ILE A 129 7.25 1.17 1.23
CA ILE A 129 8.13 2.33 1.02
C ILE A 129 7.74 3.10 -0.24
N LEU A 130 7.47 2.41 -1.35
CA LEU A 130 7.02 3.06 -2.59
C LEU A 130 5.67 3.77 -2.42
N GLU A 131 4.73 3.15 -1.71
CA GLU A 131 3.43 3.79 -1.44
C GLU A 131 3.60 5.03 -0.54
N SER A 132 4.41 4.95 0.51
CA SER A 132 4.75 6.09 1.37
C SER A 132 5.43 7.21 0.56
N THR A 133 6.38 6.85 -0.29
CA THR A 133 7.07 7.78 -1.20
C THR A 133 6.09 8.44 -2.17
N TRP A 134 5.13 7.68 -2.71
CA TRP A 134 4.09 8.21 -3.59
C TRP A 134 3.22 9.26 -2.90
N GLN A 135 2.78 9.00 -1.66
CA GLN A 135 2.01 9.98 -0.89
C GLN A 135 2.81 11.29 -0.68
N ARG A 136 4.12 11.17 -0.48
CA ARG A 136 5.01 12.32 -0.37
C ARG A 136 5.15 13.07 -1.69
N VAL A 137 5.28 12.37 -2.82
CA VAL A 137 5.32 13.01 -4.15
C VAL A 137 4.06 13.86 -4.36
N ILE A 138 2.88 13.32 -4.06
CA ILE A 138 1.61 14.04 -4.17
C ILE A 138 1.58 15.26 -3.25
N THR A 139 1.97 15.09 -2.00
CA THR A 139 2.00 16.19 -1.01
C THR A 139 2.95 17.30 -1.43
N ASN A 140 4.13 16.97 -1.92
CA ASN A 140 5.11 17.94 -2.40
C ASN A 140 4.62 18.63 -3.68
N PHE A 141 4.02 17.89 -4.60
CA PHE A 141 3.45 18.45 -5.83
C PHE A 141 2.38 19.52 -5.53
N LYS A 142 1.47 19.24 -4.59
CA LYS A 142 0.47 20.23 -4.13
C LYS A 142 1.09 21.51 -3.54
N LYS A 143 2.31 21.39 -3.00
CA LYS A 143 3.11 22.53 -2.45
C LYS A 143 4.06 23.14 -3.50
N GLY A 144 3.96 22.76 -4.78
CA GLY A 144 4.85 23.21 -5.86
C GLY A 144 6.30 22.73 -5.75
N ARG A 145 6.56 21.66 -4.99
CA ARG A 145 7.91 21.13 -4.72
C ARG A 145 8.19 19.91 -5.58
N ARG A 146 9.46 19.72 -5.97
CA ARG A 146 9.96 18.50 -6.61
C ARG A 146 10.33 17.47 -5.55
N THR A 147 10.22 16.18 -5.92
CA THR A 147 10.68 15.06 -5.08
C THR A 147 11.71 14.26 -5.87
N TYR A 148 12.89 14.10 -5.28
CA TYR A 148 13.96 13.26 -5.83
C TYR A 148 13.93 11.92 -5.11
N ILE A 149 13.99 10.84 -5.86
CA ILE A 149 13.86 9.46 -5.36
C ILE A 149 15.00 8.65 -5.92
N TRP A 150 15.83 8.08 -5.06
CA TRP A 150 16.88 7.14 -5.43
C TRP A 150 16.48 5.76 -4.91
N ILE A 151 16.48 4.79 -5.80
CA ILE A 151 16.14 3.39 -5.46
C ILE A 151 17.37 2.55 -5.74
N ASP A 152 18.04 2.17 -4.68
CA ASP A 152 19.05 1.11 -4.73
C ASP A 152 18.37 -0.26 -4.77
N GLU A 153 19.04 -1.29 -5.24
CA GLU A 153 18.52 -2.65 -5.32
C GLU A 153 17.20 -2.76 -6.14
N PHE A 154 17.05 -1.90 -7.16
CA PHE A 154 15.85 -1.86 -8.02
C PHE A 154 15.47 -3.23 -8.61
N HIS A 155 16.47 -4.10 -8.83
CA HIS A 155 16.25 -5.43 -9.39
C HIS A 155 15.29 -6.30 -8.56
N MET A 156 15.14 -6.02 -7.26
CA MET A 156 14.20 -6.73 -6.38
C MET A 156 12.74 -6.60 -6.85
N PHE A 157 12.36 -5.48 -7.47
CA PHE A 157 11.02 -5.31 -8.05
C PHE A 157 10.83 -6.13 -9.32
N LEU A 158 11.92 -6.50 -9.99
CA LEU A 158 11.85 -7.22 -11.26
C LEU A 158 11.62 -8.72 -11.08
N SER A 159 11.75 -9.24 -9.87
CA SER A 159 11.57 -10.66 -9.55
C SER A 159 10.11 -11.12 -9.69
N SER A 160 9.13 -10.21 -9.51
CA SER A 160 7.71 -10.53 -9.55
C SER A 160 6.96 -9.77 -10.65
N LYS A 161 5.88 -10.36 -11.20
CA LYS A 161 5.05 -9.69 -12.22
C LYS A 161 4.35 -8.46 -11.62
N PHE A 162 3.73 -8.62 -10.45
CA PHE A 162 3.03 -7.53 -9.78
C PHE A 162 4.01 -6.42 -9.34
N GLY A 163 5.20 -6.78 -8.84
CA GLY A 163 6.25 -5.83 -8.53
C GLY A 163 6.69 -5.03 -9.75
N ARG A 164 6.93 -5.68 -10.90
CA ARG A 164 7.29 -5.02 -12.16
C ARG A 164 6.21 -4.03 -12.64
N GLU A 165 4.94 -4.44 -12.63
CA GLU A 165 3.85 -3.56 -13.03
C GLU A 165 3.67 -2.40 -12.06
N TYR A 166 3.77 -2.65 -10.76
CA TYR A 166 3.65 -1.63 -9.74
C TYR A 166 4.75 -0.56 -9.87
N ILE A 167 6.02 -0.95 -9.93
CA ILE A 167 7.13 0.00 -10.06
C ILE A 167 7.10 0.77 -11.39
N LYS A 168 6.74 0.11 -12.50
CA LYS A 168 6.57 0.76 -13.81
C LYS A 168 5.50 1.87 -13.77
N LYS A 169 4.36 1.59 -13.12
CA LYS A 169 3.30 2.58 -12.93
C LYS A 169 3.74 3.69 -11.99
N PHE A 170 4.44 3.35 -10.89
CA PHE A 170 5.00 4.31 -9.95
C PHE A 170 5.90 5.32 -10.66
N ILE A 171 6.88 4.87 -11.45
CA ILE A 171 7.80 5.75 -12.19
C ILE A 171 7.03 6.66 -13.15
N LYS A 172 6.07 6.11 -13.92
CA LYS A 172 5.25 6.90 -14.83
C LYS A 172 4.43 7.97 -14.12
N ARG A 173 3.87 7.65 -12.95
CA ARG A 173 3.11 8.60 -12.12
C ARG A 173 4.03 9.68 -11.56
N CYS A 174 5.18 9.33 -11.00
CA CYS A 174 6.13 10.30 -10.45
C CYS A 174 6.46 11.40 -11.44
N ARG A 175 6.71 11.07 -12.72
CA ARG A 175 6.98 12.06 -13.77
C ARG A 175 5.87 13.10 -13.95
N LYS A 176 4.60 12.71 -13.77
CA LYS A 176 3.45 13.63 -13.89
C LYS A 176 3.32 14.58 -12.70
N TYR A 177 3.93 14.22 -11.56
CA TYR A 177 3.80 14.93 -10.29
C TYR A 177 5.14 15.48 -9.80
N ASN A 178 6.01 15.88 -10.73
CA ASN A 178 7.33 16.46 -10.44
C ASN A 178 8.24 15.55 -9.56
N GLY A 179 8.04 14.24 -9.63
CA GLY A 179 8.91 13.24 -9.04
C GLY A 179 9.99 12.81 -10.02
N ILE A 180 11.24 12.82 -9.59
CA ILE A 180 12.43 12.42 -10.35
C ILE A 180 12.94 11.12 -9.73
N VAL A 181 12.89 10.04 -10.49
CA VAL A 181 13.31 8.71 -10.03
C VAL A 181 14.63 8.34 -10.68
N THR A 182 15.59 7.97 -9.86
CA THR A 182 16.90 7.42 -10.24
C THR A 182 16.99 5.98 -9.73
N LEU A 183 17.43 5.07 -10.59
CA LEU A 183 17.51 3.62 -10.36
C LEU A 183 18.95 3.17 -10.44
#